data_f92c94e8bc0563ea980e85ca917b0a97
#
_entry.id   f92c94e8bc0563ea980e85ca917b0a97
#
_cell.length_a   1.000
_cell.length_b   1.000
_cell.length_c   1.000
_cell.angle_alpha   90.00
_cell.angle_beta   90.00
_cell.angle_gamma   90.00
#
_symmetry.space_group_name_H-M   'P 1'
#
loop_
_entity.id
_entity.type
_entity.pdbx_description
1 polymer ?
#
loop_
_entity_poly.entity_id
_entity_poly.type
_entity_poly.pdbx_seq_one_letter_code
_entity_poly.pdbx_strand_id
1 'polypeptide(L)'
;MPATRGHIPEKPGKTTWLHAAKKFPFRTIVAAVDFSEQSSAALRCAQELARQQHAMLLLVHVIDPVGYAFPEGAPPAVDHDKTAKAELARIEAEVKKQGIPVHSRVETGIVCERILLSLRDHKAALLVLGTKAVTGAGRAALGLVTRQLLAHSPCPILAVAPDDPKKPRKFGRWQNVLTAMDFSPASLSALHYAQRVTAAHLIVVHSARCGRHMECPNCLERLRFLAPFDESHSVPVDHAVTGGDPARMIVQMAKKLHPDLIVMGAPSPAHTEHDLDHSTVAQVIAAAPMPVLIVPEDRERYADELIEEVATA
;
A
#
# COMPACT_ATOMS: atom_id res chain seq x y z
N MET A 1 53.20 21.36 -0.85
CA MET A 1 52.52 20.21 -1.52
C MET A 1 51.10 20.66 -1.85
N PRO A 2 50.64 20.66 -3.09
CA PRO A 2 49.33 21.17 -3.45
C PRO A 2 48.25 20.09 -3.19
N ALA A 3 47.14 20.55 -2.64
CA ALA A 3 45.96 19.77 -2.36
C ALA A 3 45.34 19.25 -3.67
N THR A 4 45.13 17.96 -3.77
CA THR A 4 44.41 17.29 -4.85
C THR A 4 42.94 17.70 -4.83
N ARG A 5 42.50 18.47 -5.82
CA ARG A 5 41.08 18.71 -6.08
C ARG A 5 40.39 17.39 -6.42
N GLY A 6 39.47 16.96 -5.56
CA GLY A 6 38.60 15.84 -5.85
C GLY A 6 37.77 16.12 -7.11
N HIS A 7 37.84 15.23 -8.06
CA HIS A 7 37.05 15.22 -9.27
C HIS A 7 35.57 15.01 -8.89
N ILE A 8 34.74 16.01 -9.10
CA ILE A 8 33.30 15.91 -9.05
C ILE A 8 32.90 15.28 -10.38
N PRO A 9 32.30 14.09 -10.42
CA PRO A 9 31.87 13.52 -11.68
C PRO A 9 30.81 14.43 -12.32
N GLU A 10 31.01 14.71 -13.61
CA GLU A 10 30.07 15.42 -14.44
C GLU A 10 28.70 14.71 -14.43
N LYS A 11 27.65 15.55 -14.52
CA LYS A 11 26.20 15.26 -14.56
C LYS A 11 25.86 13.80 -14.84
N PRO A 12 25.12 13.14 -13.94
CA PRO A 12 24.64 11.78 -14.19
C PRO A 12 23.87 11.77 -15.52
N GLY A 13 24.23 10.81 -16.38
CA GLY A 13 23.54 10.59 -17.64
C GLY A 13 22.02 10.53 -17.41
N LYS A 14 21.26 11.04 -18.38
CA LYS A 14 19.79 11.08 -18.32
C LYS A 14 19.27 9.71 -17.94
N THR A 15 18.86 9.58 -16.70
CA THR A 15 18.30 8.34 -16.16
C THR A 15 16.95 8.10 -16.85
N THR A 16 16.92 7.12 -17.73
CA THR A 16 15.85 6.87 -18.73
C THR A 16 14.51 6.44 -18.11
N TRP A 17 14.48 6.18 -16.79
CA TRP A 17 13.28 5.78 -16.06
C TRP A 17 12.31 6.93 -15.73
N LEU A 18 12.71 8.19 -15.98
CA LEU A 18 11.88 9.37 -15.75
C LEU A 18 10.88 9.69 -16.88
N HIS A 19 10.91 8.96 -18.01
CA HIS A 19 10.18 9.35 -19.23
C HIS A 19 8.81 8.68 -19.41
N ALA A 20 8.29 7.93 -18.46
CA ALA A 20 6.96 7.33 -18.60
C ALA A 20 6.04 7.68 -17.45
N ALA A 21 5.60 8.93 -17.40
CA ALA A 21 4.36 9.28 -16.70
C ALA A 21 3.15 8.65 -17.43
N LYS A 22 3.22 7.36 -17.71
CA LYS A 22 2.06 6.57 -18.13
C LYS A 22 1.23 6.32 -16.88
N LYS A 23 -0.01 6.87 -16.89
CA LYS A 23 -1.08 6.52 -15.97
C LYS A 23 -0.93 5.06 -15.57
N PHE A 24 -0.89 4.80 -14.27
CA PHE A 24 -0.88 3.44 -13.75
C PHE A 24 -2.20 2.80 -14.16
N PRO A 25 -2.26 1.88 -15.10
CA PRO A 25 -3.50 1.20 -15.37
C PRO A 25 -3.65 0.10 -14.32
N PHE A 26 -4.31 0.40 -13.21
CA PHE A 26 -4.89 -0.68 -12.42
C PHE A 26 -5.95 -1.34 -13.29
N ARG A 27 -5.56 -2.32 -14.09
CA ARG A 27 -6.52 -3.00 -14.99
C ARG A 27 -7.53 -3.82 -14.21
N THR A 28 -7.09 -4.44 -13.14
CA THR A 28 -7.93 -5.25 -12.25
C THR A 28 -7.64 -4.86 -10.80
N ILE A 29 -8.67 -4.42 -10.10
CA ILE A 29 -8.63 -4.12 -8.67
C ILE A 29 -9.43 -5.20 -7.96
N VAL A 30 -8.82 -5.88 -6.99
CA VAL A 30 -9.52 -6.83 -6.12
C VAL A 30 -9.89 -6.13 -4.82
N ALA A 31 -11.14 -6.20 -4.41
CA ALA A 31 -11.61 -5.74 -3.11
C ALA A 31 -12.02 -6.95 -2.26
N ALA A 32 -11.34 -7.16 -1.13
CA ALA A 32 -11.71 -8.16 -0.15
C ALA A 32 -12.86 -7.62 0.73
N VAL A 33 -14.00 -8.33 0.74
CA VAL A 33 -15.24 -7.91 1.39
C VAL A 33 -15.62 -8.94 2.47
N ASP A 34 -15.77 -8.51 3.71
CA ASP A 34 -16.24 -9.33 4.82
C ASP A 34 -17.58 -8.83 5.40
N PHE A 35 -18.25 -7.93 4.67
CA PHE A 35 -19.51 -7.27 5.05
C PHE A 35 -19.45 -6.44 6.33
N SER A 36 -18.27 -6.19 6.87
CA SER A 36 -18.08 -5.31 8.03
C SER A 36 -18.10 -3.82 7.61
N GLU A 37 -18.27 -2.94 8.59
CA GLU A 37 -18.14 -1.49 8.38
C GLU A 37 -16.76 -1.11 7.85
N GLN A 38 -15.72 -1.84 8.28
CA GLN A 38 -14.34 -1.63 7.85
C GLN A 38 -14.17 -1.94 6.36
N SER A 39 -14.74 -3.05 5.89
CA SER A 39 -14.71 -3.39 4.47
C SER A 39 -15.56 -2.44 3.60
N SER A 40 -16.57 -1.79 4.18
CA SER A 40 -17.39 -0.80 3.47
C SER A 40 -16.59 0.44 3.04
N ALA A 41 -15.68 0.93 3.88
CA ALA A 41 -14.79 2.05 3.51
C ALA A 41 -13.80 1.63 2.41
N ALA A 42 -13.23 0.43 2.52
CA ALA A 42 -12.34 -0.14 1.51
C ALA A 42 -13.06 -0.33 0.16
N LEU A 43 -14.30 -0.83 0.19
CA LEU A 43 -15.12 -1.00 -1.00
C LEU A 43 -15.38 0.34 -1.72
N ARG A 44 -15.77 1.39 -0.99
CA ARG A 44 -15.95 2.73 -1.58
C ARG A 44 -14.67 3.27 -2.20
N CYS A 45 -13.52 3.05 -1.54
CA CYS A 45 -12.22 3.41 -2.08
C CYS A 45 -11.92 2.65 -3.37
N ALA A 46 -12.14 1.33 -3.39
CA ALA A 46 -11.93 0.50 -4.58
C ALA A 46 -12.84 0.89 -5.75
N GLN A 47 -14.10 1.21 -5.49
CA GLN A 47 -15.06 1.68 -6.49
C GLN A 47 -14.59 2.99 -7.13
N GLU A 48 -14.18 3.96 -6.32
CA GLU A 48 -13.71 5.25 -6.83
C GLU A 48 -12.42 5.10 -7.66
N LEU A 49 -11.48 4.26 -7.22
CA LEU A 49 -10.28 3.96 -7.98
C LEU A 49 -10.60 3.25 -9.30
N ALA A 50 -11.50 2.25 -9.27
CA ALA A 50 -11.95 1.56 -10.48
C ALA A 50 -12.60 2.52 -11.47
N ARG A 51 -13.45 3.43 -10.99
CA ARG A 51 -14.08 4.46 -11.83
C ARG A 51 -13.07 5.40 -12.47
N GLN A 52 -12.07 5.88 -11.69
CA GLN A 52 -11.04 6.82 -12.17
C GLN A 52 -10.07 6.18 -13.18
N GLN A 53 -9.76 4.91 -12.98
CA GLN A 53 -8.79 4.18 -13.80
C GLN A 53 -9.44 3.38 -14.94
N HIS A 54 -10.79 3.35 -15.03
CA HIS A 54 -11.55 2.48 -15.93
C HIS A 54 -11.15 1.01 -15.75
N ALA A 55 -10.95 0.61 -14.48
CA ALA A 55 -10.49 -0.71 -14.12
C ALA A 55 -11.67 -1.67 -13.88
N MET A 56 -11.42 -2.96 -14.09
CA MET A 56 -12.29 -4.04 -13.63
C MET A 56 -12.19 -4.14 -12.10
N LEU A 57 -13.33 -4.13 -11.41
CA LEU A 57 -13.40 -4.39 -9.97
C LEU A 57 -13.84 -5.85 -9.73
N LEU A 58 -13.04 -6.61 -9.01
CA LEU A 58 -13.38 -7.96 -8.55
C LEU A 58 -13.66 -7.92 -7.05
N LEU A 59 -14.89 -8.23 -6.66
CA LEU A 59 -15.29 -8.36 -5.25
C LEU A 59 -15.06 -9.80 -4.82
N VAL A 60 -14.28 -10.03 -3.78
CA VAL A 60 -14.00 -11.36 -3.25
C VAL A 60 -14.45 -11.44 -1.80
N HIS A 61 -15.35 -12.37 -1.52
CA HIS A 61 -15.73 -12.78 -0.17
C HIS A 61 -15.28 -14.21 0.06
N VAL A 62 -14.68 -14.51 1.21
CA VAL A 62 -14.21 -15.85 1.54
C VAL A 62 -14.93 -16.33 2.79
N ILE A 63 -15.59 -17.48 2.67
CA ILE A 63 -16.21 -18.21 3.77
C ILE A 63 -15.16 -19.14 4.36
N ASP A 64 -14.76 -18.91 5.60
CA ASP A 64 -13.85 -19.78 6.34
C ASP A 64 -14.67 -20.90 7.02
N PRO A 65 -14.57 -22.16 6.55
CA PRO A 65 -15.35 -23.26 7.12
C PRO A 65 -14.96 -23.57 8.58
N VAL A 66 -13.75 -23.24 9.02
CA VAL A 66 -13.28 -23.48 10.38
C VAL A 66 -13.89 -22.46 11.35
N GLY A 67 -14.06 -21.20 10.90
CA GLY A 67 -14.73 -20.15 11.69
C GLY A 67 -16.21 -20.43 11.98
N TYR A 68 -16.81 -21.37 11.24
CA TYR A 68 -18.21 -21.80 11.38
C TYR A 68 -18.36 -23.19 11.98
N ALA A 69 -17.29 -23.80 12.49
CA ALA A 69 -17.39 -25.06 13.24
C ALA A 69 -18.08 -24.81 14.58
N PHE A 70 -19.36 -25.17 14.66
CA PHE A 70 -20.15 -24.98 15.84
C PHE A 70 -19.91 -26.10 16.88
N PRO A 71 -19.99 -25.80 18.20
CA PRO A 71 -20.13 -26.81 19.24
C PRO A 71 -21.39 -27.64 19.00
N GLU A 72 -21.38 -28.89 19.40
CA GLU A 72 -22.56 -29.77 19.38
C GLU A 72 -23.76 -29.07 20.03
N GLY A 73 -24.90 -28.98 19.31
CA GLY A 73 -26.13 -28.33 19.79
C GLY A 73 -26.41 -26.93 19.21
N ALA A 74 -25.62 -26.45 18.27
CA ALA A 74 -25.92 -25.19 17.58
C ALA A 74 -27.18 -25.29 16.69
N PRO A 75 -27.95 -24.19 16.52
CA PRO A 75 -29.10 -24.19 15.64
C PRO A 75 -28.70 -24.53 14.21
N PRO A 76 -29.64 -25.02 13.37
CA PRO A 76 -29.35 -25.45 12.02
C PRO A 76 -28.63 -24.35 11.24
N ALA A 77 -27.57 -24.74 10.57
CA ALA A 77 -26.68 -23.83 9.82
C ALA A 77 -27.50 -22.90 8.93
N VAL A 78 -27.43 -21.60 9.20
CA VAL A 78 -27.80 -20.59 8.21
C VAL A 78 -26.95 -20.91 6.97
N ASP A 79 -27.58 -20.97 5.80
CA ASP A 79 -26.87 -21.22 4.55
C ASP A 79 -26.00 -19.98 4.26
N HIS A 80 -24.82 -19.93 4.92
CA HIS A 80 -23.89 -18.81 4.83
C HIS A 80 -23.48 -18.53 3.40
N ASP A 81 -23.40 -19.59 2.57
CA ASP A 81 -23.08 -19.47 1.16
C ASP A 81 -24.18 -18.72 0.39
N LYS A 82 -25.44 -19.07 0.62
CA LYS A 82 -26.58 -18.36 0.03
C LYS A 82 -26.66 -16.89 0.45
N THR A 83 -26.48 -16.64 1.75
CA THR A 83 -26.53 -15.29 2.30
C THR A 83 -25.41 -14.44 1.75
N ALA A 84 -24.18 -14.95 1.74
CA ALA A 84 -23.00 -14.25 1.19
C ALA A 84 -23.16 -13.97 -0.32
N LYS A 85 -23.64 -14.94 -1.11
CA LYS A 85 -23.91 -14.76 -2.54
C LYS A 85 -24.97 -13.69 -2.79
N ALA A 86 -26.06 -13.69 -2.02
CA ALA A 86 -27.13 -12.71 -2.18
C ALA A 86 -26.65 -11.28 -1.84
N GLU A 87 -25.91 -11.12 -0.75
CA GLU A 87 -25.38 -9.81 -0.35
C GLU A 87 -24.33 -9.31 -1.33
N LEU A 88 -23.42 -10.17 -1.77
CA LEU A 88 -22.40 -9.81 -2.75
C LEU A 88 -23.00 -9.45 -4.11
N ALA A 89 -24.05 -10.16 -4.54
CA ALA A 89 -24.79 -9.85 -5.76
C ALA A 89 -25.52 -8.49 -5.65
N ARG A 90 -26.06 -8.14 -4.48
CA ARG A 90 -26.64 -6.83 -4.23
C ARG A 90 -25.61 -5.73 -4.39
N ILE A 91 -24.43 -5.88 -3.77
CA ILE A 91 -23.31 -4.93 -3.91
C ILE A 91 -22.88 -4.82 -5.37
N GLU A 92 -22.70 -5.94 -6.06
CA GLU A 92 -22.32 -5.97 -7.47
C GLU A 92 -23.32 -5.19 -8.35
N ALA A 93 -24.62 -5.38 -8.11
CA ALA A 93 -25.67 -4.68 -8.85
C ALA A 93 -25.62 -3.15 -8.60
N GLU A 94 -25.36 -2.72 -7.39
CA GLU A 94 -25.19 -1.29 -7.04
C GLU A 94 -23.96 -0.68 -7.72
N VAL A 95 -22.84 -1.40 -7.76
CA VAL A 95 -21.61 -0.95 -8.42
C VAL A 95 -21.80 -0.86 -9.94
N LYS A 96 -22.49 -1.85 -10.54
CA LYS A 96 -22.83 -1.84 -11.97
C LYS A 96 -23.68 -0.63 -12.37
N LYS A 97 -24.61 -0.20 -11.52
CA LYS A 97 -25.42 1.01 -11.75
C LYS A 97 -24.58 2.27 -11.83
N GLN A 98 -23.39 2.29 -11.21
CA GLN A 98 -22.44 3.40 -11.26
C GLN A 98 -21.56 3.38 -12.51
N GLY A 99 -21.77 2.42 -13.43
CA GLY A 99 -20.99 2.27 -14.65
C GLY A 99 -19.59 1.65 -14.47
N ILE A 100 -19.34 1.02 -13.32
CA ILE A 100 -18.06 0.38 -13.03
C ILE A 100 -18.13 -1.09 -13.48
N PRO A 101 -17.20 -1.55 -14.32
CA PRO A 101 -17.10 -2.98 -14.65
C PRO A 101 -16.79 -3.77 -13.38
N VAL A 102 -17.67 -4.68 -12.98
CA VAL A 102 -17.53 -5.42 -11.72
C VAL A 102 -17.98 -6.86 -11.87
N HIS A 103 -17.24 -7.75 -11.22
CA HIS A 103 -17.61 -9.13 -10.95
C HIS A 103 -17.49 -9.44 -9.46
N SER A 104 -18.24 -10.44 -9.00
CA SER A 104 -18.15 -10.89 -7.62
C SER A 104 -17.91 -12.40 -7.55
N ARG A 105 -17.19 -12.83 -6.51
CA ARG A 105 -16.91 -14.23 -6.20
C ARG A 105 -17.06 -14.50 -4.72
N VAL A 106 -17.74 -15.59 -4.39
CA VAL A 106 -17.71 -16.21 -3.06
C VAL A 106 -16.82 -17.43 -3.16
N GLU A 107 -15.77 -17.44 -2.36
CA GLU A 107 -14.79 -18.53 -2.25
C GLU A 107 -14.98 -19.23 -0.90
N THR A 108 -14.56 -20.48 -0.78
CA THR A 108 -14.58 -21.22 0.49
C THR A 108 -13.20 -21.78 0.77
N GLY A 109 -12.70 -21.57 2.00
CA GLY A 109 -11.39 -22.06 2.45
C GLY A 109 -10.67 -21.06 3.34
N ILE A 110 -9.35 -21.23 3.45
CA ILE A 110 -8.47 -20.33 4.23
C ILE A 110 -8.46 -18.95 3.56
N VAL A 111 -8.89 -17.93 4.30
CA VAL A 111 -9.15 -16.58 3.77
C VAL A 111 -7.96 -16.02 3.00
N CYS A 112 -6.76 -16.06 3.59
CA CYS A 112 -5.56 -15.52 2.96
C CYS A 112 -5.23 -16.26 1.66
N GLU A 113 -5.26 -17.59 1.66
CA GLU A 113 -4.94 -18.41 0.48
C GLU A 113 -5.90 -18.12 -0.68
N ARG A 114 -7.21 -18.05 -0.40
CA ARG A 114 -8.22 -17.77 -1.42
C ARG A 114 -8.08 -16.39 -2.03
N ILE A 115 -7.77 -15.39 -1.20
CA ILE A 115 -7.49 -14.04 -1.72
C ILE A 115 -6.23 -14.07 -2.59
N LEU A 116 -5.11 -14.67 -2.13
CA LEU A 116 -3.88 -14.75 -2.91
C LEU A 116 -4.05 -15.49 -4.25
N LEU A 117 -4.83 -16.57 -4.26
CA LEU A 117 -5.19 -17.27 -5.52
C LEU A 117 -5.99 -16.34 -6.44
N SER A 118 -7.01 -15.66 -5.92
CA SER A 118 -7.80 -14.69 -6.71
C SER A 118 -6.94 -13.58 -7.30
N LEU A 119 -5.93 -13.07 -6.55
CA LEU A 119 -5.00 -12.07 -7.07
C LEU A 119 -4.18 -12.59 -8.26
N ARG A 120 -3.68 -13.81 -8.16
CA ARG A 120 -2.87 -14.45 -9.23
C ARG A 120 -3.70 -14.78 -10.46
N ASP A 121 -4.86 -15.43 -10.28
CA ASP A 121 -5.73 -15.89 -11.36
C ASP A 121 -6.24 -14.72 -12.21
N HIS A 122 -6.52 -13.58 -11.57
CA HIS A 122 -7.02 -12.39 -12.26
C HIS A 122 -5.94 -11.37 -12.58
N LYS A 123 -4.66 -11.69 -12.34
CA LYS A 123 -3.52 -10.77 -12.53
C LYS A 123 -3.81 -9.40 -11.93
N ALA A 124 -4.24 -9.42 -10.68
CA ALA A 124 -4.64 -8.21 -9.97
C ALA A 124 -3.50 -7.20 -9.91
N ALA A 125 -3.78 -5.96 -10.23
CA ALA A 125 -2.83 -4.86 -10.14
C ALA A 125 -2.87 -4.16 -8.79
N LEU A 126 -3.94 -4.37 -8.00
CA LEU A 126 -4.13 -3.81 -6.68
C LEU A 126 -5.08 -4.67 -5.86
N LEU A 127 -4.74 -4.93 -4.60
CA LEU A 127 -5.65 -5.43 -3.58
C LEU A 127 -6.09 -4.28 -2.68
N VAL A 128 -7.39 -4.11 -2.46
CA VAL A 128 -7.96 -3.16 -1.51
C VAL A 128 -8.62 -3.92 -0.37
N LEU A 129 -8.28 -3.59 0.86
CA LEU A 129 -8.84 -4.22 2.04
C LEU A 129 -9.08 -3.23 3.18
N GLY A 130 -10.10 -3.51 3.98
CA GLY A 130 -10.37 -2.80 5.23
C GLY A 130 -9.43 -3.26 6.34
N THR A 131 -8.97 -2.34 7.15
CA THR A 131 -8.14 -2.67 8.31
C THR A 131 -8.95 -2.57 9.58
N LYS A 132 -8.89 -3.64 10.41
CA LYS A 132 -9.36 -3.60 11.79
C LYS A 132 -8.16 -3.29 12.67
N ALA A 133 -8.17 -2.14 13.35
CA ALA A 133 -7.31 -1.96 14.50
C ALA A 133 -7.91 -2.78 15.65
N VAL A 134 -7.31 -3.92 15.96
CA VAL A 134 -7.71 -4.69 17.13
C VAL A 134 -7.17 -3.93 18.35
N THR A 135 -8.06 -3.22 19.05
CA THR A 135 -7.71 -2.54 20.28
C THR A 135 -7.81 -3.53 21.44
N GLY A 136 -6.69 -4.16 21.78
CA GLY A 136 -6.51 -4.93 23.00
C GLY A 136 -5.31 -4.40 23.76
N ALA A 137 -5.41 -4.16 25.05
CA ALA A 137 -4.31 -3.70 25.93
C ALA A 137 -3.55 -2.44 25.44
N GLY A 138 -4.23 -1.48 24.81
CA GLY A 138 -3.64 -0.18 24.43
C GLY A 138 -2.71 -0.19 23.22
N ARG A 139 -2.66 -1.27 22.45
CA ARG A 139 -1.89 -1.34 21.19
C ARG A 139 -2.82 -1.71 20.03
N ALA A 140 -2.81 -0.89 19.00
CA ALA A 140 -3.45 -1.23 17.74
C ALA A 140 -2.64 -2.33 17.06
N ALA A 141 -3.25 -3.46 16.71
CA ALA A 141 -2.63 -4.57 16.02
C ALA A 141 -3.38 -4.85 14.71
N LEU A 142 -2.66 -5.30 13.69
CA LEU A 142 -3.27 -5.75 12.44
C LEU A 142 -3.89 -7.15 12.62
N GLY A 143 -5.02 -7.38 11.94
CA GLY A 143 -5.61 -8.71 11.86
C GLY A 143 -4.68 -9.72 11.18
N LEU A 144 -4.81 -11.01 11.54
CA LEU A 144 -3.99 -12.09 11.00
C LEU A 144 -4.00 -12.13 9.47
N VAL A 145 -5.18 -12.03 8.86
CA VAL A 145 -5.35 -12.04 7.40
C VAL A 145 -4.56 -10.91 6.74
N THR A 146 -4.65 -9.69 7.28
CA THR A 146 -3.91 -8.54 6.73
C THR A 146 -2.40 -8.77 6.79
N ARG A 147 -1.88 -9.32 7.90
CA ARG A 147 -0.46 -9.63 8.04
C ARG A 147 0.04 -10.63 7.01
N GLN A 148 -0.69 -11.73 6.85
CA GLN A 148 -0.35 -12.77 5.87
C GLN A 148 -0.40 -12.24 4.43
N LEU A 149 -1.39 -11.40 4.12
CA LEU A 149 -1.48 -10.76 2.81
C LEU A 149 -0.31 -9.80 2.56
N LEU A 150 0.10 -9.02 3.56
CA LEU A 150 1.27 -8.13 3.45
C LEU A 150 2.56 -8.87 3.14
N ALA A 151 2.72 -10.09 3.68
CA ALA A 151 3.92 -10.91 3.46
C ALA A 151 3.96 -11.59 2.09
N HIS A 152 2.81 -11.89 1.48
CA HIS A 152 2.73 -12.81 0.35
C HIS A 152 2.01 -12.25 -0.89
N SER A 153 1.50 -11.02 -0.85
CA SER A 153 0.78 -10.43 -1.97
C SER A 153 1.67 -10.26 -3.20
N PRO A 154 1.22 -10.70 -4.37
CA PRO A 154 1.95 -10.50 -5.63
C PRO A 154 1.79 -9.07 -6.18
N CYS A 155 0.92 -8.26 -5.60
CA CYS A 155 0.62 -6.90 -6.05
C CYS A 155 0.53 -5.95 -4.85
N PRO A 156 0.57 -4.62 -5.07
CA PRO A 156 0.34 -3.64 -4.03
C PRO A 156 -0.96 -3.85 -3.27
N ILE A 157 -0.93 -3.51 -1.97
CA ILE A 157 -2.07 -3.57 -1.07
C ILE A 157 -2.44 -2.15 -0.61
N LEU A 158 -3.67 -1.74 -0.84
CA LEU A 158 -4.23 -0.52 -0.28
C LEU A 158 -5.02 -0.85 0.98
N ALA A 159 -4.45 -0.53 2.11
CA ALA A 159 -5.05 -0.69 3.42
C ALA A 159 -5.88 0.55 3.77
N VAL A 160 -7.18 0.36 4.00
CA VAL A 160 -8.13 1.45 4.25
C VAL A 160 -8.70 1.30 5.65
N ALA A 161 -8.41 2.29 6.50
CA ALA A 161 -9.01 2.35 7.85
C ALA A 161 -10.51 2.66 7.76
N PRO A 162 -11.33 2.24 8.74
CA PRO A 162 -12.75 2.57 8.78
C PRO A 162 -12.97 4.08 8.77
N ASP A 163 -14.10 4.50 8.24
CA ASP A 163 -14.51 5.89 8.26
C ASP A 163 -15.14 6.27 9.61
N ASP A 164 -15.11 7.56 9.91
CA ASP A 164 -16.04 8.12 10.87
C ASP A 164 -17.45 8.08 10.24
N PRO A 165 -18.43 7.38 10.85
CA PRO A 165 -19.79 7.30 10.31
C PRO A 165 -20.45 8.66 10.10
N LYS A 166 -20.03 9.68 10.87
CA LYS A 166 -20.56 11.05 10.77
C LYS A 166 -19.87 11.85 9.67
N LYS A 167 -18.68 11.43 9.23
CA LYS A 167 -17.89 12.14 8.23
C LYS A 167 -17.15 11.14 7.33
N PRO A 168 -17.89 10.42 6.44
CA PRO A 168 -17.26 9.47 5.53
C PRO A 168 -16.26 10.18 4.62
N ARG A 169 -15.09 9.55 4.40
CA ARG A 169 -14.06 10.08 3.52
C ARG A 169 -14.55 10.09 2.07
N LYS A 170 -14.21 11.16 1.38
CA LYS A 170 -14.32 11.21 -0.07
C LYS A 170 -13.00 10.74 -0.65
N PHE A 171 -13.04 9.67 -1.44
CA PHE A 171 -11.91 9.21 -2.18
C PHE A 171 -11.86 9.93 -3.52
N GLY A 172 -10.68 10.39 -3.92
CA GLY A 172 -10.46 11.12 -5.16
C GLY A 172 -9.08 10.80 -5.72
N ARG A 173 -8.60 11.61 -6.67
CA ARG A 173 -7.20 11.55 -7.09
C ARG A 173 -6.33 11.95 -5.89
N TRP A 174 -5.27 11.19 -5.66
CA TRP A 174 -4.31 11.49 -4.61
C TRP A 174 -3.49 12.72 -4.99
N GLN A 175 -3.84 13.86 -4.42
CA GLN A 175 -3.17 15.14 -4.68
C GLN A 175 -1.84 15.18 -3.94
N ASN A 176 -1.88 14.94 -2.62
CA ASN A 176 -0.73 15.01 -1.74
C ASN A 176 -0.40 13.60 -1.25
N VAL A 177 0.78 13.12 -1.59
CA VAL A 177 1.23 11.77 -1.22
C VAL A 177 2.47 11.87 -0.35
N LEU A 178 2.48 11.14 0.76
CA LEU A 178 3.65 10.96 1.60
C LEU A 178 4.25 9.57 1.33
N THR A 179 5.52 9.49 0.97
CA THR A 179 6.23 8.22 0.84
C THR A 179 7.33 8.09 1.88
N ALA A 180 7.38 6.94 2.56
CA ALA A 180 8.41 6.63 3.53
C ALA A 180 9.55 5.88 2.86
N MET A 181 10.79 6.35 3.10
CA MET A 181 12.00 5.82 2.51
C MET A 181 12.96 5.32 3.59
N ASP A 182 13.40 4.09 3.48
CA ASP A 182 14.47 3.50 4.29
C ASP A 182 15.66 3.03 3.46
N PHE A 183 15.64 3.34 2.16
CA PHE A 183 16.63 2.95 1.15
C PHE A 183 16.68 1.44 0.86
N SER A 184 15.70 0.68 1.30
CA SER A 184 15.52 -0.72 0.88
C SER A 184 14.96 -0.81 -0.54
N PRO A 185 15.13 -1.95 -1.24
CA PRO A 185 14.53 -2.16 -2.57
C PRO A 185 13.01 -1.98 -2.55
N ALA A 186 12.32 -2.44 -1.51
CA ALA A 186 10.88 -2.25 -1.38
C ALA A 186 10.50 -0.78 -1.23
N SER A 187 11.28 0.04 -0.49
CA SER A 187 11.00 1.47 -0.38
C SER A 187 11.31 2.24 -1.66
N LEU A 188 12.26 1.77 -2.47
CA LEU A 188 12.50 2.31 -3.81
C LEU A 188 11.33 1.99 -4.74
N SER A 189 10.82 0.75 -4.73
CA SER A 189 9.58 0.39 -5.45
C SER A 189 8.42 1.29 -5.01
N ALA A 190 8.27 1.53 -3.71
CA ALA A 190 7.25 2.42 -3.15
C ALA A 190 7.39 3.86 -3.66
N LEU A 191 8.61 4.39 -3.74
CA LEU A 191 8.88 5.72 -4.27
C LEU A 191 8.42 5.83 -5.74
N HIS A 192 8.75 4.85 -6.58
CA HIS A 192 8.30 4.83 -7.98
C HIS A 192 6.76 4.82 -8.09
N TYR A 193 6.09 4.04 -7.23
CA TYR A 193 4.62 4.07 -7.18
C TYR A 193 4.10 5.43 -6.74
N ALA A 194 4.68 6.02 -5.71
CA ALA A 194 4.31 7.33 -5.21
C ALA A 194 4.42 8.40 -6.29
N GLN A 195 5.53 8.46 -7.03
CA GLN A 195 5.75 9.38 -8.14
C GLN A 195 4.69 9.26 -9.24
N ARG A 196 4.20 8.04 -9.52
CA ARG A 196 3.21 7.78 -10.58
C ARG A 196 1.78 8.09 -10.17
N VAL A 197 1.44 7.92 -8.89
CA VAL A 197 0.07 8.12 -8.40
C VAL A 197 -0.18 9.53 -7.87
N THR A 198 0.87 10.28 -7.55
CA THR A 198 0.77 11.66 -7.04
C THR A 198 0.31 12.62 -8.13
N ALA A 199 -0.68 13.44 -7.81
CA ALA A 199 -1.24 14.39 -8.78
C ALA A 199 -0.76 15.84 -8.59
N ALA A 200 -0.37 16.24 -7.36
CA ALA A 200 0.00 17.63 -7.08
C ALA A 200 1.27 17.78 -6.24
N HIS A 201 1.50 16.97 -5.20
CA HIS A 201 2.62 17.16 -4.30
C HIS A 201 3.10 15.83 -3.70
N LEU A 202 4.39 15.53 -3.83
CA LEU A 202 5.04 14.35 -3.25
C LEU A 202 5.92 14.76 -2.07
N ILE A 203 5.77 14.09 -0.94
CA ILE A 203 6.59 14.29 0.25
C ILE A 203 7.37 13.01 0.52
N VAL A 204 8.69 13.07 0.42
CA VAL A 204 9.59 11.93 0.68
C VAL A 204 10.20 12.06 2.06
N VAL A 205 9.94 11.09 2.93
CA VAL A 205 10.36 11.12 4.33
C VAL A 205 11.29 9.96 4.65
N HIS A 206 12.43 10.28 5.25
CA HIS A 206 13.31 9.30 5.87
C HIS A 206 13.38 9.53 7.38
N SER A 207 13.25 8.46 8.16
CA SER A 207 13.48 8.51 9.61
C SER A 207 14.80 7.84 9.94
N ALA A 208 15.81 8.64 10.26
CA ALA A 208 17.10 8.15 10.68
C ALA A 208 17.01 7.58 12.11
N ARG A 209 17.27 6.28 12.28
CA ARG A 209 17.50 5.67 13.59
C ARG A 209 18.92 6.00 14.04
N CYS A 210 19.21 7.25 14.28
CA CYS A 210 20.50 7.64 14.84
C CYS A 210 20.40 7.73 16.37
N GLY A 211 21.40 7.17 17.06
CA GLY A 211 21.59 7.37 18.49
C GLY A 211 21.71 8.86 18.86
N ARG A 212 22.25 9.19 20.01
CA ARG A 212 22.30 10.58 20.54
C ARG A 212 22.95 11.64 19.63
N HIS A 213 23.58 11.25 18.53
CA HIS A 213 24.13 12.13 17.50
C HIS A 213 23.35 11.91 16.19
N MET A 214 22.47 12.83 15.90
CA MET A 214 21.46 12.82 14.84
C MET A 214 22.07 13.27 13.50
N GLU A 215 23.15 12.63 13.08
CA GLU A 215 23.75 12.89 11.79
C GLU A 215 23.76 11.59 10.98
N CYS A 216 22.73 11.46 10.13
CA CYS A 216 22.89 10.65 8.94
C CYS A 216 23.49 11.60 7.89
N PRO A 217 24.81 11.70 7.79
CA PRO A 217 25.42 12.54 6.77
C PRO A 217 24.95 11.99 5.43
N ASN A 218 24.43 12.88 4.59
CA ASN A 218 23.96 12.61 3.23
C ASN A 218 22.57 11.96 3.07
N CYS A 219 21.79 11.65 4.12
CA CYS A 219 20.44 11.09 3.91
C CYS A 219 19.54 12.04 3.09
N LEU A 220 19.60 13.34 3.35
CA LEU A 220 18.84 14.33 2.58
C LEU A 220 19.32 14.41 1.13
N GLU A 221 20.62 14.34 0.89
CA GLU A 221 21.19 14.33 -0.47
C GLU A 221 20.80 13.06 -1.22
N ARG A 222 20.82 11.91 -0.54
CA ARG A 222 20.35 10.65 -1.11
C ARG A 222 18.87 10.70 -1.48
N LEU A 223 18.01 11.29 -0.65
CA LEU A 223 16.60 11.49 -0.97
C LEU A 223 16.44 12.38 -2.21
N ARG A 224 17.19 13.49 -2.27
CA ARG A 224 17.16 14.40 -3.43
C ARG A 224 17.67 13.74 -4.70
N PHE A 225 18.66 12.86 -4.58
CA PHE A 225 19.15 12.10 -5.72
C PHE A 225 18.13 11.10 -6.24
N LEU A 226 17.45 10.36 -5.34
CA LEU A 226 16.45 9.33 -5.69
C LEU A 226 15.12 9.93 -6.17
N ALA A 227 14.75 11.08 -5.68
CA ALA A 227 13.53 11.80 -6.06
C ALA A 227 13.88 13.26 -6.36
N PRO A 228 14.61 13.55 -7.46
CA PRO A 228 15.00 14.91 -7.76
C PRO A 228 13.77 15.77 -8.03
N PHE A 229 13.84 17.03 -7.62
CA PHE A 229 12.97 18.05 -8.15
C PHE A 229 13.43 18.35 -9.59
N ASP A 230 12.63 17.94 -10.54
CA ASP A 230 12.87 18.22 -11.96
C ASP A 230 11.70 19.06 -12.48
N GLU A 231 12.03 20.25 -13.02
CA GLU A 231 11.04 21.15 -13.63
C GLU A 231 10.29 20.50 -14.81
N SER A 232 10.85 19.43 -15.39
CA SER A 232 10.18 18.62 -16.41
C SER A 232 9.10 17.70 -15.84
N HIS A 233 9.11 17.45 -14.51
CA HIS A 233 8.08 16.70 -13.79
C HIS A 233 7.10 17.68 -13.16
N SER A 234 5.85 17.59 -13.53
CA SER A 234 4.78 18.51 -13.13
C SER A 234 4.40 18.47 -11.63
N VAL A 235 5.09 17.66 -10.82
CA VAL A 235 4.76 17.46 -9.40
C VAL A 235 5.93 17.89 -8.50
N PRO A 236 5.75 18.91 -7.64
CA PRO A 236 6.71 19.30 -6.63
C PRO A 236 7.05 18.15 -5.67
N VAL A 237 8.32 18.05 -5.28
CA VAL A 237 8.81 17.04 -4.34
C VAL A 237 9.48 17.70 -3.16
N ASP A 238 8.96 17.47 -1.96
CA ASP A 238 9.60 17.85 -0.71
C ASP A 238 10.32 16.68 -0.07
N HIS A 239 11.47 16.95 0.53
CA HIS A 239 12.28 15.95 1.20
C HIS A 239 12.41 16.28 2.68
N ALA A 240 12.17 15.31 3.55
CA ALA A 240 12.31 15.47 4.99
C ALA A 240 13.11 14.32 5.59
N VAL A 241 14.08 14.68 6.42
CA VAL A 241 14.80 13.74 7.28
C VAL A 241 14.43 14.03 8.71
N THR A 242 13.98 13.01 9.44
CA THR A 242 13.59 13.11 10.85
C THR A 242 14.39 12.13 11.70
N GLY A 243 14.44 12.34 12.99
CA GLY A 243 15.02 11.39 13.93
C GLY A 243 13.94 10.73 14.78
N GLY A 244 14.19 9.48 15.20
CA GLY A 244 13.32 8.77 16.11
C GLY A 244 12.73 7.47 15.57
N ASP A 245 11.66 7.01 16.18
CA ASP A 245 10.94 5.80 15.74
C ASP A 245 10.22 6.07 14.40
N PRO A 246 10.51 5.29 13.34
CA PRO A 246 9.98 5.55 12.00
C PRO A 246 8.46 5.57 11.94
N ALA A 247 7.77 4.61 12.57
CA ALA A 247 6.32 4.54 12.52
C ALA A 247 5.67 5.76 13.17
N ARG A 248 6.18 6.15 14.33
CA ARG A 248 5.70 7.34 15.04
C ARG A 248 5.91 8.60 14.21
N MET A 249 7.09 8.77 13.62
CA MET A 249 7.43 9.95 12.83
C MET A 249 6.58 10.05 11.55
N ILE A 250 6.40 8.95 10.83
CA ILE A 250 5.54 8.90 9.62
C ILE A 250 4.10 9.30 10.00
N VAL A 251 3.54 8.72 11.06
CA VAL A 251 2.16 9.02 11.49
C VAL A 251 2.03 10.47 11.97
N GLN A 252 3.02 11.02 12.70
CA GLN A 252 3.01 12.43 13.12
C GLN A 252 3.05 13.37 11.92
N MET A 253 3.92 13.10 10.94
CA MET A 253 3.98 13.90 9.73
C MET A 253 2.69 13.79 8.92
N ALA A 254 2.13 12.60 8.78
CA ALA A 254 0.86 12.39 8.11
C ALA A 254 -0.28 13.16 8.80
N LYS A 255 -0.33 13.19 10.13
CA LYS A 255 -1.30 14.00 10.89
C LYS A 255 -1.10 15.51 10.75
N LYS A 256 0.14 15.96 10.53
CA LYS A 256 0.48 17.38 10.39
C LYS A 256 0.23 17.89 8.96
N LEU A 257 0.58 17.08 7.96
CA LEU A 257 0.58 17.47 6.55
C LEU A 257 -0.71 17.06 5.83
N HIS A 258 -1.52 16.18 6.43
CA HIS A 258 -2.78 15.67 5.89
C HIS A 258 -2.69 15.17 4.44
N PRO A 259 -1.73 14.29 4.11
CA PRO A 259 -1.69 13.70 2.78
C PRO A 259 -2.93 12.85 2.52
N ASP A 260 -3.28 12.65 1.25
CA ASP A 260 -4.39 11.80 0.84
C ASP A 260 -4.03 10.32 0.91
N LEU A 261 -2.72 10.01 0.84
CA LEU A 261 -2.18 8.67 0.80
C LEU A 261 -0.79 8.62 1.46
N ILE A 262 -0.52 7.54 2.19
CA ILE A 262 0.85 7.15 2.57
C ILE A 262 1.26 5.99 1.67
N VAL A 263 2.50 6.01 1.13
CA VAL A 263 3.07 4.92 0.35
C VAL A 263 4.31 4.38 1.06
N MET A 264 4.38 3.07 1.22
CA MET A 264 5.48 2.39 1.91
C MET A 264 5.88 1.11 1.17
N GLY A 265 7.14 0.73 1.28
CA GLY A 265 7.59 -0.60 0.88
C GLY A 265 7.02 -1.69 1.78
N ALA A 266 6.74 -2.85 1.21
CA ALA A 266 6.32 -4.02 1.97
C ALA A 266 7.46 -4.51 2.89
N PRO A 267 7.14 -5.10 4.05
CA PRO A 267 8.16 -5.74 4.88
C PRO A 267 8.81 -6.91 4.13
N SER A 268 10.10 -7.15 4.40
CA SER A 268 10.81 -8.26 3.78
C SER A 268 10.13 -9.61 4.10
N PRO A 269 10.00 -10.53 3.14
CA PRO A 269 9.47 -11.87 3.38
C PRO A 269 10.30 -12.70 4.39
N ALA A 270 11.53 -12.28 4.66
CA ALA A 270 12.39 -12.93 5.65
C ALA A 270 11.97 -12.65 7.11
N HIS A 271 11.03 -11.73 7.33
CA HIS A 271 10.50 -11.47 8.67
C HIS A 271 9.49 -12.57 9.06
N THR A 272 9.61 -13.06 10.28
CA THR A 272 8.63 -14.00 10.83
C THR A 272 7.28 -13.30 11.06
N GLU A 273 6.19 -14.06 11.19
CA GLU A 273 4.86 -13.48 11.49
C GLU A 273 4.88 -12.61 12.76
N HIS A 274 5.72 -12.95 13.72
CA HIS A 274 5.89 -12.18 14.96
C HIS A 274 6.60 -10.83 14.71
N ASP A 275 7.56 -10.80 13.79
CA ASP A 275 8.26 -9.56 13.43
C ASP A 275 7.35 -8.58 12.68
N LEU A 276 6.34 -9.10 11.98
CA LEU A 276 5.38 -8.26 11.25
C LEU A 276 4.52 -7.39 12.17
N ASP A 277 4.18 -7.85 13.38
CA ASP A 277 3.41 -7.07 14.35
C ASP A 277 4.16 -5.81 14.83
N HIS A 278 5.48 -5.89 14.84
CA HIS A 278 6.36 -4.79 15.24
C HIS A 278 6.94 -4.03 14.05
N SER A 279 6.58 -4.42 12.82
CA SER A 279 7.06 -3.72 11.64
C SER A 279 6.55 -2.27 11.58
N THR A 280 7.37 -1.39 11.02
CA THR A 280 6.97 0.01 10.78
C THR A 280 5.67 0.08 9.97
N VAL A 281 5.52 -0.79 8.97
CA VAL A 281 4.32 -0.85 8.11
C VAL A 281 3.07 -1.17 8.91
N ALA A 282 3.11 -2.22 9.77
CA ALA A 282 1.96 -2.60 10.59
C ALA A 282 1.54 -1.47 11.54
N GLN A 283 2.50 -0.83 12.19
CA GLN A 283 2.24 0.27 13.11
C GLN A 283 1.65 1.50 12.39
N VAL A 284 2.14 1.81 11.17
CA VAL A 284 1.60 2.92 10.37
C VAL A 284 0.19 2.61 9.91
N ILE A 285 -0.10 1.41 9.39
CA ILE A 285 -1.46 1.02 8.97
C ILE A 285 -2.43 1.13 10.15
N ALA A 286 -2.03 0.69 11.34
CA ALA A 286 -2.87 0.70 12.52
C ALA A 286 -3.17 2.13 13.06
N ALA A 287 -2.31 3.11 12.79
CA ALA A 287 -2.37 4.44 13.38
C ALA A 287 -2.64 5.58 12.38
N ALA A 288 -2.52 5.33 11.07
CA ALA A 288 -2.72 6.33 10.04
C ALA A 288 -4.21 6.63 9.82
N PRO A 289 -4.61 7.90 9.78
CA PRO A 289 -6.01 8.27 9.50
C PRO A 289 -6.36 8.29 8.01
N MET A 290 -5.41 8.09 7.12
CA MET A 290 -5.59 8.02 5.67
C MET A 290 -5.24 6.63 5.14
N PRO A 291 -5.60 6.29 3.89
CA PRO A 291 -5.17 5.03 3.26
C PRO A 291 -3.65 4.88 3.21
N VAL A 292 -3.19 3.64 3.34
CA VAL A 292 -1.77 3.28 3.24
C VAL A 292 -1.61 2.28 2.09
N LEU A 293 -0.82 2.65 1.08
CA LEU A 293 -0.45 1.77 -0.02
C LEU A 293 0.88 1.09 0.30
N ILE A 294 0.86 -0.21 0.36
CA ILE A 294 2.03 -1.05 0.60
C ILE A 294 2.44 -1.68 -0.72
N VAL A 295 3.68 -1.46 -1.12
CA VAL A 295 4.23 -1.88 -2.41
C VAL A 295 5.24 -2.99 -2.18
N PRO A 296 5.05 -4.19 -2.77
CA PRO A 296 6.03 -5.25 -2.71
C PRO A 296 7.31 -4.85 -3.46
N GLU A 297 8.40 -5.51 -3.13
CA GLU A 297 9.66 -5.40 -3.86
C GLU A 297 9.48 -5.88 -5.31
N ASP A 298 9.84 -5.06 -6.27
CA ASP A 298 9.83 -5.41 -7.69
C ASP A 298 11.18 -6.04 -8.07
N ARG A 299 11.29 -7.36 -7.86
CA ARG A 299 12.54 -8.10 -8.06
C ARG A 299 12.97 -8.21 -9.52
N GLU A 300 12.04 -8.23 -10.45
CA GLU A 300 12.35 -8.34 -11.88
C GLU A 300 13.03 -7.05 -12.36
N ARG A 301 12.52 -5.92 -11.95
CA ARG A 301 13.05 -4.62 -12.34
C ARG A 301 14.45 -4.34 -11.80
N TYR A 302 14.72 -4.72 -10.55
CA TYR A 302 16.05 -4.52 -9.94
C TYR A 302 17.11 -5.46 -10.50
N ALA A 303 16.73 -6.64 -10.99
CA ALA A 303 17.66 -7.53 -11.67
C ALA A 303 18.16 -6.92 -12.99
N ASP A 304 17.27 -6.26 -13.74
CA ASP A 304 17.63 -5.62 -15.00
C ASP A 304 18.50 -4.37 -14.78
N GLU A 305 18.17 -3.53 -13.78
CA GLU A 305 18.96 -2.32 -13.44
C GLU A 305 20.38 -2.68 -12.94
N LEU A 306 20.54 -3.75 -12.13
CA LEU A 306 21.85 -4.24 -11.69
C LEU A 306 22.70 -4.79 -12.85
N ILE A 307 22.05 -5.41 -13.84
CA ILE A 307 22.75 -5.91 -15.04
C ILE A 307 23.26 -4.73 -15.90
N GLU A 308 22.47 -3.68 -16.03
CA GLU A 308 22.91 -2.48 -16.78
C GLU A 308 24.03 -1.71 -16.06
N GLU A 309 23.98 -1.57 -14.72
CA GLU A 309 25.07 -0.93 -13.96
C GLU A 309 26.38 -1.71 -14.03
N VAL A 310 26.33 -3.05 -13.98
CA VAL A 310 27.52 -3.90 -14.11
C VAL A 310 28.04 -3.94 -15.55
N ALA A 311 27.19 -3.77 -16.55
CA ALA A 311 27.59 -3.73 -17.96
C ALA A 311 28.20 -2.38 -18.38
N THR A 312 27.98 -1.33 -17.59
CA THR A 312 28.48 0.05 -17.88
C THR A 312 29.64 0.48 -16.97
N ALA A 313 30.06 -0.35 -16.00
CA ALA A 313 31.21 -0.16 -15.12
C ALA A 313 32.43 -0.94 -15.61
#